data_fd01ba6d9150d785a56451e58378dd6d
#
_entry.id   fd01ba6d9150d785a56451e58378dd6d
#
_cell.length_a   1.000
_cell.length_b   1.000
_cell.length_c   1.000
_cell.angle_alpha   90.00
_cell.angle_beta   90.00
_cell.angle_gamma   90.00
#
_symmetry.space_group_name_H-M   'P 1'
#
loop_
_entity.id
_entity.type
_entity.pdbx_description
1 polymer ?
#
loop_
_entity_poly.entity_id
_entity_poly.type
_entity_poly.pdbx_seq_one_letter_code
_entity_poly.pdbx_strand_id
1 'polypeptide(L)'
;MMLANERGACPDAEEMGVMERFSCKMAIAPTASISIICGGTSACIEPIPANIYTHKTLSGSFIVKNPYLEKLLQEKAKDSTNVWNSILEKGGSVQHLDFLSHEEKDTFKTSFEIDQRWLIELAADRTPYIDQATSLNLF
;
A
#
# COMPACT_ATOMS: atom_id res chain seq x y z
N MET A 1 27.67 -9.65 6.16
CA MET A 1 29.03 -10.17 6.42
C MET A 1 29.05 -11.54 7.10
N MET A 2 28.44 -11.78 8.26
CA MET A 2 28.53 -13.08 8.96
C MET A 2 28.24 -14.29 8.06
N LEU A 3 27.13 -14.29 7.34
CA LEU A 3 26.72 -15.42 6.49
C LEU A 3 27.68 -15.64 5.28
N ALA A 4 28.27 -14.56 4.75
CA ALA A 4 29.28 -14.68 3.70
C ALA A 4 30.59 -15.29 4.21
N ASN A 5 30.98 -14.99 5.45
CA ASN A 5 32.15 -15.61 6.07
C ASN A 5 31.98 -17.12 6.32
N GLU A 6 30.74 -17.56 6.59
CA GLU A 6 30.43 -18.97 6.83
C GLU A 6 30.22 -19.77 5.54
N ARG A 7 29.64 -19.16 4.49
CA ARG A 7 29.16 -19.85 3.29
C ARG A 7 29.78 -19.39 1.98
N GLY A 8 30.75 -18.48 2.04
CA GLY A 8 31.35 -17.84 0.88
C GLY A 8 30.54 -16.69 0.33
N ALA A 9 31.18 -15.86 -0.51
CA ALA A 9 30.53 -14.81 -1.25
C ALA A 9 29.56 -15.37 -2.32
N CYS A 10 28.64 -14.56 -2.83
CA CYS A 10 27.91 -14.90 -4.06
C CYS A 10 28.82 -14.65 -5.28
N PRO A 11 28.55 -15.27 -6.45
CA PRO A 11 29.41 -15.16 -7.63
C PRO A 11 29.74 -13.71 -8.02
N ASP A 12 28.74 -12.84 -8.09
CA ASP A 12 28.93 -11.43 -8.47
C ASP A 12 29.83 -10.68 -7.47
N ALA A 13 29.67 -10.96 -6.17
CA ALA A 13 30.51 -10.35 -5.13
C ALA A 13 31.94 -10.90 -5.14
N GLU A 14 32.12 -12.18 -5.45
CA GLU A 14 33.43 -12.83 -5.57
C GLU A 14 34.23 -12.22 -6.74
N GLU A 15 33.61 -12.01 -7.89
CA GLU A 15 34.22 -11.35 -9.05
C GLU A 15 34.67 -9.91 -8.73
N MET A 16 33.92 -9.21 -7.86
CA MET A 16 34.24 -7.86 -7.41
C MET A 16 35.22 -7.82 -6.22
N GLY A 17 35.62 -8.96 -5.70
CA GLY A 17 36.50 -9.06 -4.52
C GLY A 17 35.81 -8.63 -3.20
N VAL A 18 34.46 -8.69 -3.13
CA VAL A 18 33.66 -8.27 -1.98
C VAL A 18 33.10 -9.49 -1.24
N MET A 19 33.22 -9.52 0.09
CA MET A 19 32.69 -10.60 0.92
C MET A 19 31.20 -10.38 1.26
N GLU A 20 30.34 -10.57 0.25
CA GLU A 20 28.89 -10.44 0.37
C GLU A 20 28.20 -11.72 -0.10
N ARG A 21 27.20 -12.20 0.68
CA ARG A 21 26.48 -13.44 0.34
C ARG A 21 25.37 -13.23 -0.70
N PHE A 22 24.82 -12.04 -0.80
CA PHE A 22 23.72 -11.69 -1.68
C PHE A 22 24.12 -10.47 -2.52
N SER A 23 23.92 -10.54 -3.81
CA SER A 23 24.11 -9.40 -4.74
C SER A 23 23.08 -8.30 -4.52
N CYS A 24 21.85 -8.70 -4.17
CA CYS A 24 20.74 -7.79 -3.88
C CYS A 24 20.10 -8.14 -2.55
N LYS A 25 19.79 -7.14 -1.73
CA LYS A 25 19.29 -7.32 -0.36
C LYS A 25 17.92 -6.71 -0.14
N MET A 26 17.60 -5.62 -0.86
CA MET A 26 16.38 -4.85 -0.65
C MET A 26 15.71 -4.44 -1.96
N ALA A 27 14.41 -4.72 -2.03
CA ALA A 27 13.55 -4.27 -3.11
C ALA A 27 12.17 -3.89 -2.55
N ILE A 28 11.46 -3.01 -3.22
CA ILE A 28 10.06 -2.73 -2.92
C ILE A 28 9.21 -3.33 -4.02
N ALA A 29 8.64 -4.50 -3.71
CA ALA A 29 7.83 -5.28 -4.63
C ALA A 29 6.38 -4.76 -4.71
N PRO A 30 5.64 -5.02 -5.80
CA PRO A 30 4.24 -4.58 -5.97
C PRO A 30 3.27 -5.16 -4.93
N THR A 31 3.52 -6.34 -4.41
CA THR A 31 2.76 -7.05 -3.35
C THR A 31 1.23 -7.11 -3.54
N ALA A 32 0.73 -7.05 -4.77
CA ALA A 32 -0.70 -6.97 -5.07
C ALA A 32 -1.53 -8.10 -4.43
N SER A 33 -1.13 -9.37 -4.60
CA SER A 33 -1.82 -10.52 -3.99
C SER A 33 -1.47 -10.68 -2.50
N ILE A 34 -0.23 -10.36 -2.12
CA ILE A 34 0.24 -10.49 -0.75
C ILE A 34 -0.50 -9.53 0.18
N SER A 35 -0.78 -8.31 -0.26
CA SER A 35 -1.53 -7.31 0.53
C SER A 35 -2.94 -7.79 0.87
N ILE A 36 -3.59 -8.51 -0.04
CA ILE A 36 -4.92 -9.09 0.18
C ILE A 36 -4.85 -10.21 1.22
N ILE A 37 -3.86 -11.11 1.10
CA ILE A 37 -3.67 -12.23 2.02
C ILE A 37 -3.30 -11.74 3.42
N CYS A 38 -2.51 -10.68 3.51
CA CYS A 38 -2.02 -10.11 4.78
C CYS A 38 -3.00 -9.14 5.47
N GLY A 39 -4.26 -9.08 5.06
CA GLY A 39 -5.30 -8.35 5.79
C GLY A 39 -5.90 -7.15 5.06
N GLY A 40 -5.75 -7.06 3.74
CA GLY A 40 -6.43 -6.05 2.92
C GLY A 40 -5.87 -4.62 3.07
N THR A 41 -4.60 -4.50 3.41
CA THR A 41 -3.85 -3.23 3.33
C THR A 41 -3.54 -2.87 1.88
N SER A 42 -3.09 -1.66 1.62
CA SER A 42 -2.70 -1.25 0.26
C SER A 42 -1.52 -2.08 -0.26
N ALA A 43 -1.47 -2.28 -1.57
CA ALA A 43 -0.34 -2.92 -2.22
C ALA A 43 0.90 -2.03 -2.15
N CYS A 44 2.09 -2.64 -2.17
CA CYS A 44 3.36 -1.95 -2.08
C CYS A 44 3.43 -1.05 -0.82
N ILE A 45 3.87 0.18 -0.99
CA ILE A 45 3.91 1.26 0.01
C ILE A 45 3.11 2.47 -0.50
N GLU A 46 2.05 2.19 -1.24
CA GLU A 46 1.19 3.17 -1.90
C GLU A 46 -0.09 3.41 -1.08
N PRO A 47 -0.69 4.60 -1.16
CA PRO A 47 -2.01 4.83 -0.57
C PRO A 47 -3.09 4.01 -1.29
N ILE A 48 -4.18 3.71 -0.59
CA ILE A 48 -5.30 2.96 -1.18
C ILE A 48 -6.02 3.79 -2.25
N PRO A 49 -6.42 3.20 -3.38
CA PRO A 49 -7.14 3.92 -4.42
C PRO A 49 -8.59 4.22 -4.06
N ALA A 50 -9.20 3.45 -3.16
CA ALA A 50 -10.58 3.62 -2.72
C ALA A 50 -10.83 2.97 -1.37
N ASN A 51 -11.71 3.54 -0.53
CA ASN A 51 -12.11 2.96 0.76
C ASN A 51 -13.16 1.84 0.62
N ILE A 52 -13.77 1.70 -0.53
CA ILE A 52 -14.65 0.59 -0.91
C ILE A 52 -14.48 0.33 -2.41
N TYR A 53 -14.36 -0.93 -2.80
CA TYR A 53 -14.27 -1.33 -4.21
C TYR A 53 -14.74 -2.77 -4.42
N THR A 54 -15.01 -3.12 -5.67
CA THR A 54 -15.34 -4.50 -6.04
C THR A 54 -14.09 -5.24 -6.49
N HIS A 55 -13.72 -6.25 -5.74
CA HIS A 55 -12.64 -7.17 -6.11
C HIS A 55 -13.21 -8.33 -6.94
N LYS A 56 -12.76 -8.47 -8.18
CA LYS A 56 -13.18 -9.55 -9.09
C LYS A 56 -12.15 -10.67 -9.06
N THR A 57 -12.62 -11.89 -8.83
CA THR A 57 -11.83 -13.12 -8.86
C THR A 57 -12.47 -14.14 -9.82
N LEU A 58 -11.78 -15.25 -10.07
CA LEU A 58 -12.34 -16.36 -10.84
C LEU A 58 -13.58 -16.98 -10.19
N SER A 59 -13.69 -16.90 -8.87
CA SER A 59 -14.81 -17.43 -8.08
C SER A 59 -15.97 -16.45 -7.86
N GLY A 60 -15.83 -15.20 -8.33
CA GLY A 60 -16.89 -14.19 -8.20
C GLY A 60 -16.39 -12.77 -7.93
N SER A 61 -17.33 -11.91 -7.61
CA SER A 61 -17.07 -10.50 -7.26
C SER A 61 -17.38 -10.27 -5.80
N PHE A 62 -16.46 -9.66 -5.07
CA PHE A 62 -16.56 -9.38 -3.65
C PHE A 62 -16.41 -7.89 -3.39
N ILE A 63 -17.24 -7.34 -2.51
CA ILE A 63 -17.08 -5.96 -2.03
C ILE A 63 -16.04 -5.97 -0.93
N VAL A 64 -14.99 -5.19 -1.12
CA VAL A 64 -13.93 -4.97 -0.12
C VAL A 64 -14.09 -3.58 0.44
N LYS A 65 -14.14 -3.49 1.77
CA LYS A 65 -14.22 -2.24 2.52
C LYS A 65 -12.91 -2.02 3.29
N ASN A 66 -12.53 -0.77 3.47
CA ASN A 66 -11.44 -0.42 4.37
C ASN A 66 -11.84 -0.75 5.82
N PRO A 67 -11.17 -1.71 6.49
CA PRO A 67 -11.59 -2.18 7.81
C PRO A 67 -11.45 -1.09 8.90
N TYR A 68 -10.53 -0.16 8.73
CA TYR A 68 -10.35 0.94 9.67
C TYR A 68 -11.47 1.99 9.55
N LEU A 69 -11.91 2.28 8.33
CA LEU A 69 -13.07 3.13 8.09
C LEU A 69 -14.35 2.46 8.59
N GLU A 70 -14.54 1.16 8.36
CA GLU A 70 -15.68 0.40 8.86
C GLU A 70 -15.78 0.49 10.38
N LYS A 71 -14.66 0.30 11.09
CA LYS A 71 -14.61 0.44 12.55
C LYS A 71 -15.01 1.86 13.00
N LEU A 72 -14.47 2.90 12.36
CA LEU A 72 -14.82 4.29 12.66
C LEU A 72 -16.31 4.56 12.44
N LEU A 73 -16.88 4.06 11.34
CA LEU A 73 -18.31 4.21 11.06
C LEU A 73 -19.19 3.49 12.10
N GLN A 74 -18.78 2.32 12.59
CA GLN A 74 -19.44 1.61 13.67
C GLN A 74 -19.41 2.40 14.98
N GLU A 75 -18.25 2.92 15.36
CA GLU A 75 -18.09 3.77 16.57
C GLU A 75 -18.98 5.01 16.53
N LYS A 76 -19.20 5.57 15.34
CA LYS A 76 -20.09 6.73 15.11
C LYS A 76 -21.58 6.35 14.90
N ALA A 77 -21.93 5.07 14.94
CA ALA A 77 -23.27 4.55 14.58
C ALA A 77 -23.73 4.99 13.16
N LYS A 78 -22.79 5.05 12.21
CA LYS A 78 -23.01 5.42 10.81
C LYS A 78 -22.68 4.30 9.82
N ASP A 79 -22.38 3.10 10.29
CA ASP A 79 -22.14 1.92 9.45
C ASP A 79 -23.46 1.42 8.85
N SER A 80 -23.82 1.97 7.71
CA SER A 80 -25.03 1.62 6.98
C SER A 80 -24.79 1.45 5.50
N THR A 81 -25.62 0.64 4.84
CA THR A 81 -25.54 0.40 3.40
C THR A 81 -25.62 1.70 2.59
N ASN A 82 -26.43 2.65 3.04
CA ASN A 82 -26.57 3.94 2.35
C ASN A 82 -25.28 4.75 2.39
N VAL A 83 -24.58 4.78 3.52
CA VAL A 83 -23.28 5.45 3.65
C VAL A 83 -22.24 4.78 2.75
N TRP A 84 -22.16 3.45 2.77
CA TRP A 84 -21.21 2.73 1.89
C TRP A 84 -21.51 2.91 0.40
N ASN A 85 -22.79 2.93 0.01
CA ASN A 85 -23.17 3.21 -1.37
C ASN A 85 -22.77 4.63 -1.77
N SER A 86 -22.95 5.63 -0.91
CA SER A 86 -22.52 7.00 -1.19
C SER A 86 -20.98 7.12 -1.35
N ILE A 87 -20.22 6.38 -0.54
CA ILE A 87 -18.76 6.31 -0.67
C ILE A 87 -18.38 5.67 -2.02
N LEU A 88 -19.04 4.58 -2.40
CA LEU A 88 -18.80 3.89 -3.66
C LEU A 88 -19.12 4.79 -4.88
N GLU A 89 -20.24 5.51 -4.85
CA GLU A 89 -20.64 6.46 -5.90
C GLU A 89 -19.64 7.62 -6.06
N LYS A 90 -18.94 7.98 -4.98
CA LYS A 90 -17.89 9.00 -4.97
C LYS A 90 -16.48 8.42 -5.20
N GLY A 91 -16.38 7.24 -5.84
CA GLY A 91 -15.10 6.62 -6.16
C GLY A 91 -14.29 6.16 -4.94
N GLY A 92 -14.96 5.87 -3.84
CA GLY A 92 -14.30 5.46 -2.58
C GLY A 92 -13.88 6.62 -1.68
N SER A 93 -14.19 7.87 -2.03
CA SER A 93 -13.89 9.07 -1.23
C SER A 93 -14.86 9.22 -0.06
N VAL A 94 -14.36 9.72 1.06
CA VAL A 94 -15.15 10.07 2.26
C VAL A 94 -15.34 11.58 2.44
N GLN A 95 -14.82 12.40 1.53
CA GLN A 95 -14.77 13.86 1.69
C GLN A 95 -16.16 14.51 1.78
N HIS A 96 -17.19 13.89 1.20
CA HIS A 96 -18.58 14.35 1.21
C HIS A 96 -19.35 14.03 2.52
N LEU A 97 -18.76 13.26 3.43
CA LEU A 97 -19.44 12.83 4.66
C LEU A 97 -19.32 13.92 5.75
N ASP A 98 -20.38 14.68 5.99
CA ASP A 98 -20.35 15.84 6.91
C ASP A 98 -20.16 15.46 8.39
N PHE A 99 -20.44 14.22 8.75
CA PHE A 99 -20.29 13.71 10.11
C PHE A 99 -18.84 13.30 10.46
N LEU A 100 -17.92 13.29 9.48
CA LEU A 100 -16.49 13.06 9.72
C LEU A 100 -15.78 14.39 9.98
N SER A 101 -14.87 14.39 10.94
CA SER A 101 -13.98 15.52 11.19
C SER A 101 -12.98 15.71 10.05
N HIS A 102 -12.33 16.87 10.02
CA HIS A 102 -11.26 17.14 9.03
C HIS A 102 -10.11 16.12 9.11
N GLU A 103 -9.67 15.78 10.32
CA GLU A 103 -8.59 14.82 10.56
C GLU A 103 -8.96 13.41 10.08
N GLU A 104 -10.24 13.00 10.32
CA GLU A 104 -10.74 11.72 9.83
C GLU A 104 -10.82 11.69 8.30
N LYS A 105 -11.29 12.76 7.67
CA LYS A 105 -11.30 12.89 6.21
C LYS A 105 -9.90 12.85 5.63
N ASP A 106 -8.94 13.52 6.25
CA ASP A 106 -7.53 13.50 5.83
C ASP A 106 -6.89 12.12 5.97
N THR A 107 -7.24 11.38 7.03
CA THR A 107 -6.75 10.01 7.27
C THR A 107 -7.23 9.03 6.21
N PHE A 108 -8.47 9.18 5.73
CA PHE A 108 -9.09 8.28 4.76
C PHE A 108 -9.11 8.83 3.32
N LYS A 109 -8.21 9.76 2.98
CA LYS A 109 -7.99 10.18 1.61
C LYS A 109 -7.61 9.00 0.73
N THR A 110 -8.20 8.97 -0.46
CA THR A 110 -7.80 8.03 -1.52
C THR A 110 -6.49 8.49 -2.18
N SER A 111 -5.83 7.58 -2.91
CA SER A 111 -4.63 7.94 -3.67
C SER A 111 -4.84 9.11 -4.64
N PHE A 112 -6.05 9.25 -5.21
CA PHE A 112 -6.41 10.34 -6.12
C PHE A 112 -6.56 11.72 -5.42
N GLU A 113 -6.69 11.73 -4.09
CA GLU A 113 -6.88 12.93 -3.28
C GLU A 113 -5.57 13.39 -2.58
N ILE A 114 -4.51 12.61 -2.72
CA ILE A 114 -3.18 12.91 -2.16
C ILE A 114 -2.31 13.55 -3.25
N ASP A 115 -1.54 14.57 -2.87
CA ASP A 115 -0.53 15.16 -3.77
C ASP A 115 0.54 14.13 -4.13
N GLN A 116 0.60 13.75 -5.39
CA GLN A 116 1.47 12.70 -5.91
C GLN A 116 2.96 13.02 -5.77
N ARG A 117 3.34 14.28 -5.55
CA ARG A 117 4.72 14.67 -5.27
C ARG A 117 5.26 13.96 -4.02
N TRP A 118 4.41 13.72 -3.01
CA TRP A 118 4.82 13.00 -1.81
C TRP A 118 5.28 11.57 -2.12
N LEU A 119 4.63 10.89 -3.06
CA LEU A 119 5.03 9.54 -3.46
C LEU A 119 6.41 9.55 -4.11
N ILE A 120 6.65 10.56 -4.97
CA ILE A 120 7.93 10.71 -5.70
C ILE A 120 9.06 11.10 -4.73
N GLU A 121 8.82 12.08 -3.85
CA GLU A 121 9.81 12.53 -2.86
C GLU A 121 10.20 11.41 -1.91
N LEU A 122 9.22 10.70 -1.34
CA LEU A 122 9.47 9.56 -0.47
C LEU A 122 10.15 8.38 -1.20
N ALA A 123 9.89 8.18 -2.49
CA ALA A 123 10.60 7.19 -3.29
C ALA A 123 12.06 7.61 -3.53
N ALA A 124 12.30 8.88 -3.82
CA ALA A 124 13.65 9.43 -3.97
C ALA A 124 14.47 9.29 -2.68
N ASP A 125 13.89 9.60 -1.53
CA ASP A 125 14.54 9.46 -0.22
C ASP A 125 14.93 8.00 0.10
N ARG A 126 14.15 7.04 -0.35
CA ARG A 126 14.44 5.61 -0.15
C ARG A 126 15.46 5.04 -1.11
N THR A 127 15.55 5.59 -2.32
CA THR A 127 16.39 5.06 -3.41
C THR A 127 17.86 4.80 -3.00
N PRO A 128 18.54 5.65 -2.23
CA PRO A 128 19.92 5.39 -1.80
C PRO A 128 20.09 4.16 -0.88
N TYR A 129 19.01 3.66 -0.30
CA TYR A 129 19.02 2.55 0.67
C TYR A 129 18.47 1.24 0.10
N ILE A 130 18.09 1.23 -1.17
CA ILE A 130 17.50 0.08 -1.87
C ILE A 130 18.37 -0.23 -3.07
N ASP A 131 18.86 -1.47 -3.15
CA ASP A 131 19.74 -1.92 -4.21
C ASP A 131 19.02 -2.45 -5.45
N GLN A 132 17.68 -2.49 -5.41
CA GLN A 132 16.83 -2.83 -6.56
C GLN A 132 15.75 -1.76 -6.81
N ALA A 133 14.94 -1.96 -7.86
CA ALA A 133 13.88 -1.03 -8.20
C ALA A 133 12.77 -0.97 -7.14
N THR A 134 12.16 0.20 -7.03
CA THR A 134 10.92 0.41 -6.28
C THR A 134 9.74 0.33 -7.25
N SER A 135 8.78 -0.55 -6.96
CA SER A 135 7.47 -0.48 -7.62
C SER A 135 6.72 0.74 -7.12
N LEU A 136 6.19 1.56 -8.01
CA LEU A 136 5.48 2.79 -7.71
C LEU A 136 4.43 3.08 -8.78
N ASN A 137 3.16 3.24 -8.35
CA ASN A 137 2.10 3.76 -9.18
C ASN A 137 1.84 5.24 -8.83
N LEU A 138 1.57 6.05 -9.84
CA LEU A 138 1.07 7.41 -9.72
C LEU A 138 -0.38 7.43 -10.23
N PHE A 139 -1.24 8.25 -9.62
CA PHE A 139 -2.68 8.26 -9.83
C PHE A 139 -3.16 9.61 -10.37
#